data_60e07cafe4f64832416580ae68229e32
#
_entry.id   60e07cafe4f64832416580ae68229e32
#
_cell.length_a   1.000
_cell.length_b   1.000
_cell.length_c   1.000
_cell.angle_alpha   90.00
_cell.angle_beta   90.00
_cell.angle_gamma   90.00
#
_symmetry.space_group_name_H-M   'P 1'
#
loop_
_entity.id
_entity.type
_entity.pdbx_description
1 polymer ?
#
loop_
_entity_poly.entity_id
_entity_poly.type
_entity_poly.pdbx_seq_one_letter_code
_entity_poly.pdbx_strand_id
1 'polypeptide(L)'
;MPPLMVGFDLDMTLVDSRPGIAAAYRALTERTGVPVDADLVVSRLGPPLRTELAHWFPPERIEEAVTLYRELYPAYAITPTVPMPGAEAAVRAVHERGGRVMVVTSKIGRLAKLHLDHLDLAIDELAGDLFAEQKATALREHGATLYVGDHVADMAAARAAGIPGVGVATGPCSVAELSAAGAELVLDDLGEFPAAVDRIIGLALEG
;
A
#
# COMPACT_ATOMS: atom_id res chain seq x y z
N MET A 1 0.99 15.01 -24.04
CA MET A 1 1.37 13.94 -23.12
C MET A 1 0.18 13.67 -22.22
N PRO A 2 -0.11 12.43 -21.83
CA PRO A 2 -1.12 12.19 -20.82
C PRO A 2 -0.74 12.95 -19.54
N PRO A 3 -1.72 13.39 -18.73
CA PRO A 3 -1.42 14.02 -17.45
C PRO A 3 -0.70 13.02 -16.54
N LEU A 4 0.30 13.47 -15.81
CA LEU A 4 1.03 12.65 -14.86
C LEU A 4 0.08 12.19 -13.75
N MET A 5 -0.10 10.87 -13.60
CA MET A 5 -0.83 10.25 -12.51
C MET A 5 0.05 9.18 -11.87
N VAL A 6 0.46 9.40 -10.63
CA VAL A 6 1.30 8.45 -9.90
C VAL A 6 0.45 7.67 -8.90
N GLY A 7 0.40 6.35 -9.08
CA GLY A 7 -0.19 5.44 -8.11
C GLY A 7 0.81 5.06 -7.02
N PHE A 8 0.35 5.00 -5.77
CA PHE A 8 1.11 4.47 -4.64
C PHE A 8 0.30 3.36 -3.94
N ASP A 9 0.98 2.32 -3.46
CA ASP A 9 0.38 1.50 -2.41
C ASP A 9 0.33 2.29 -1.09
N LEU A 10 -0.39 1.80 -0.11
CA LEU A 10 -0.60 2.49 1.16
C LEU A 10 0.32 1.94 2.26
N ASP A 11 0.02 0.71 2.71
CA ASP A 11 0.70 0.10 3.86
C ASP A 11 2.16 -0.22 3.50
N MET A 12 3.10 0.23 4.30
CA MET A 12 4.54 0.09 4.09
C MET A 12 5.12 0.86 2.89
N THR A 13 4.29 1.55 2.11
CA THR A 13 4.71 2.46 1.05
C THR A 13 4.56 3.92 1.48
N LEU A 14 3.34 4.40 1.72
CA LEU A 14 3.07 5.75 2.21
C LEU A 14 2.98 5.83 3.74
N VAL A 15 2.52 4.77 4.40
CA VAL A 15 2.24 4.77 5.83
C VAL A 15 2.87 3.55 6.53
N ASP A 16 3.52 3.77 7.66
CA ASP A 16 3.87 2.69 8.58
C ASP A 16 2.66 2.36 9.47
N SER A 17 1.88 1.41 9.01
CA SER A 17 0.69 0.95 9.72
C SER A 17 0.95 -0.24 10.66
N ARG A 18 2.18 -0.76 10.72
CA ARG A 18 2.55 -1.93 11.54
C ARG A 18 2.13 -1.82 13.00
N PRO A 19 2.40 -0.71 13.72
CA PRO A 19 2.02 -0.60 15.12
C PRO A 19 0.50 -0.67 15.32
N GLY A 20 -0.24 -0.02 14.43
CA GLY A 20 -1.71 0.01 14.47
C GLY A 20 -2.33 -1.33 14.09
N ILE A 21 -1.83 -1.99 13.06
CA ILE A 21 -2.27 -3.33 12.65
C ILE A 21 -2.02 -4.33 13.78
N ALA A 22 -0.83 -4.30 14.40
CA ALA A 22 -0.52 -5.17 15.53
C ALA A 22 -1.48 -4.94 16.70
N ALA A 23 -1.79 -3.68 17.03
CA ALA A 23 -2.76 -3.35 18.08
C ALA A 23 -4.17 -3.86 17.77
N ALA A 24 -4.62 -3.73 16.50
CA ALA A 24 -5.92 -4.25 16.08
C ALA A 24 -6.00 -5.77 16.16
N TYR A 25 -4.93 -6.50 15.81
CA TYR A 25 -4.89 -7.97 15.95
C TYR A 25 -4.85 -8.41 17.41
N ARG A 26 -4.14 -7.70 18.30
CA ARG A 26 -4.19 -7.97 19.75
C ARG A 26 -5.62 -7.79 20.30
N ALA A 27 -6.30 -6.71 19.89
CA ALA A 27 -7.70 -6.49 20.27
C ALA A 27 -8.63 -7.58 19.69
N LEU A 28 -8.38 -8.07 18.49
CA LEU A 28 -9.10 -9.19 17.90
C LEU A 28 -8.89 -10.48 18.72
N THR A 29 -7.65 -10.77 19.12
CA THR A 29 -7.33 -11.90 20.03
C THR A 29 -8.10 -11.82 21.35
N GLU A 30 -8.13 -10.66 22.00
CA GLU A 30 -8.86 -10.43 23.23
C GLU A 30 -10.37 -10.67 23.09
N ARG A 31 -10.93 -10.25 21.96
CA ARG A 31 -12.38 -10.36 21.71
C ARG A 31 -12.81 -11.75 21.27
N THR A 32 -11.97 -12.50 20.59
CA THR A 32 -12.32 -13.82 20.02
C THR A 32 -11.79 -15.00 20.81
N GLY A 33 -10.79 -14.79 21.66
CA GLY A 33 -10.03 -15.84 22.33
C GLY A 33 -9.11 -16.65 21.40
N VAL A 34 -9.03 -16.30 20.12
CA VAL A 34 -8.14 -16.95 19.13
C VAL A 34 -6.78 -16.25 19.18
N PRO A 35 -5.69 -16.97 19.51
CA PRO A 35 -4.36 -16.36 19.60
C PRO A 35 -3.81 -16.06 18.21
N VAL A 36 -3.85 -14.78 17.80
CA VAL A 36 -3.22 -14.30 16.58
C VAL A 36 -1.85 -13.72 16.93
N ASP A 37 -0.80 -14.23 16.30
CA ASP A 37 0.55 -13.67 16.43
C ASP A 37 0.65 -12.36 15.62
N ALA A 38 0.43 -11.24 16.30
CA ALA A 38 0.43 -9.92 15.68
C ALA A 38 1.79 -9.54 15.08
N ASP A 39 2.89 -9.99 15.69
CA ASP A 39 4.24 -9.67 15.22
C ASP A 39 4.55 -10.47 13.92
N LEU A 40 4.11 -11.73 13.85
CA LEU A 40 4.18 -12.51 12.62
C LEU A 40 3.32 -11.89 11.51
N VAL A 41 2.11 -11.42 11.82
CA VAL A 41 1.23 -10.76 10.84
C VAL A 41 1.92 -9.55 10.24
N VAL A 42 2.45 -8.64 11.05
CA VAL A 42 3.08 -7.41 10.54
C VAL A 42 4.38 -7.66 9.78
N SER A 43 5.04 -8.80 10.01
CA SER A 43 6.25 -9.18 9.27
C SER A 43 5.99 -9.58 7.80
N ARG A 44 4.73 -9.81 7.43
CA ARG A 44 4.31 -10.30 6.10
C ARG A 44 3.13 -9.54 5.49
N LEU A 45 3.02 -8.24 5.79
CA LEU A 45 1.98 -7.38 5.23
C LEU A 45 2.03 -7.38 3.69
N GLY A 46 0.87 -7.18 3.07
CA GLY A 46 0.66 -7.19 1.61
C GLY A 46 -0.61 -7.95 1.21
N PRO A 47 -0.77 -9.23 1.59
CA PRO A 47 -1.99 -10.00 1.29
C PRO A 47 -3.24 -9.38 1.91
N PRO A 48 -4.44 -9.65 1.31
CA PRO A 48 -5.72 -9.21 1.86
C PRO A 48 -5.98 -9.77 3.26
N LEU A 49 -6.70 -8.98 4.09
CA LEU A 49 -7.09 -9.36 5.47
C LEU A 49 -7.69 -10.77 5.57
N ARG A 50 -8.57 -11.14 4.64
CA ARG A 50 -9.21 -12.46 4.60
C ARG A 50 -8.17 -13.59 4.47
N THR A 51 -7.16 -13.39 3.62
CA THR A 51 -6.08 -14.36 3.42
C THR A 51 -5.26 -14.51 4.69
N GLU A 52 -4.96 -13.41 5.38
CA GLU A 52 -4.24 -13.44 6.64
C GLU A 52 -5.06 -14.14 7.74
N LEU A 53 -6.34 -13.80 7.89
CA LEU A 53 -7.21 -14.41 8.91
C LEU A 53 -7.44 -15.91 8.70
N ALA A 54 -7.34 -16.41 7.46
CA ALA A 54 -7.46 -17.85 7.17
C ALA A 54 -6.32 -18.70 7.78
N HIS A 55 -5.21 -18.08 8.22
CA HIS A 55 -4.16 -18.78 8.97
C HIS A 55 -4.51 -19.01 10.45
N TRP A 56 -5.49 -18.27 10.97
CA TRP A 56 -5.82 -18.23 12.42
C TRP A 56 -7.21 -18.75 12.73
N PHE A 57 -8.17 -18.57 11.81
CA PHE A 57 -9.57 -18.90 12.00
C PHE A 57 -10.01 -20.03 11.07
N PRO A 58 -10.90 -20.93 11.52
CA PRO A 58 -11.48 -21.91 10.64
C PRO A 58 -12.39 -21.22 9.59
N PRO A 59 -12.62 -21.85 8.42
CA PRO A 59 -13.31 -21.22 7.28
C PRO A 59 -14.65 -20.58 7.63
N GLU A 60 -15.43 -21.21 8.50
CA GLU A 60 -16.76 -20.74 8.93
C GLU A 60 -16.72 -19.49 9.82
N ARG A 61 -15.57 -19.16 10.40
CA ARG A 61 -15.40 -17.98 11.27
C ARG A 61 -14.64 -16.83 10.62
N ILE A 62 -14.12 -16.99 9.41
CA ILE A 62 -13.31 -15.96 8.74
C ILE A 62 -14.11 -14.67 8.55
N GLU A 63 -15.38 -14.76 8.11
CA GLU A 63 -16.20 -13.57 7.85
C GLU A 63 -16.54 -12.81 9.13
N GLU A 64 -16.82 -13.54 10.22
CA GLU A 64 -17.00 -12.95 11.54
C GLU A 64 -15.72 -12.20 11.99
N ALA A 65 -14.56 -12.84 11.83
CA ALA A 65 -13.27 -12.25 12.20
C ALA A 65 -12.92 -11.04 11.34
N VAL A 66 -13.19 -11.07 10.02
CA VAL A 66 -13.01 -9.92 9.11
C VAL A 66 -13.87 -8.75 9.56
N THR A 67 -15.15 -9.00 9.87
CA THR A 67 -16.09 -7.97 10.31
C THR A 67 -15.61 -7.34 11.63
N LEU A 68 -15.32 -8.16 12.61
CA LEU A 68 -14.87 -7.71 13.92
C LEU A 68 -13.54 -6.95 13.85
N TYR A 69 -12.56 -7.44 13.08
CA TYR A 69 -11.30 -6.74 12.87
C TYR A 69 -11.53 -5.34 12.28
N ARG A 70 -12.39 -5.25 11.26
CA ARG A 70 -12.72 -3.97 10.60
C ARG A 70 -13.48 -3.00 11.51
N GLU A 71 -14.23 -3.50 12.50
CA GLU A 71 -14.90 -2.69 13.53
C GLU A 71 -13.90 -2.17 14.59
N LEU A 72 -12.94 -3.01 14.99
CA LEU A 72 -11.92 -2.65 15.96
C LEU A 72 -10.89 -1.68 15.38
N TYR A 73 -10.60 -1.81 14.09
CA TYR A 73 -9.49 -1.12 13.42
C TYR A 73 -9.44 0.39 13.66
N PRO A 74 -10.53 1.18 13.54
CA PRO A 74 -10.47 2.63 13.74
C PRO A 74 -10.00 3.04 15.13
N ALA A 75 -10.34 2.26 16.16
CA ALA A 75 -10.00 2.60 17.53
C ALA A 75 -8.53 2.27 17.89
N TYR A 76 -7.93 1.29 17.23
CA TYR A 76 -6.62 0.78 17.59
C TYR A 76 -5.52 1.11 16.58
N ALA A 77 -5.87 1.24 15.28
CA ALA A 77 -4.88 1.24 14.23
C ALA A 77 -4.52 2.63 13.70
N ILE A 78 -5.39 3.63 13.83
CA ILE A 78 -5.17 4.93 13.17
C ILE A 78 -4.14 5.76 13.92
N THR A 79 -4.34 6.01 15.21
CA THR A 79 -3.47 6.87 16.02
C THR A 79 -1.98 6.45 16.03
N PRO A 80 -1.64 5.13 16.09
CA PRO A 80 -0.23 4.73 16.08
C PRO A 80 0.45 4.75 14.69
N THR A 81 -0.31 5.01 13.62
CA THR A 81 0.24 5.08 12.26
C THR A 81 1.02 6.37 12.05
N VAL A 82 2.16 6.26 11.41
CA VAL A 82 3.02 7.39 11.03
C VAL A 82 3.30 7.34 9.51
N PRO A 83 3.67 8.47 8.86
CA PRO A 83 4.09 8.43 7.47
C PRO A 83 5.39 7.62 7.32
N MET A 84 5.53 6.91 6.20
CA MET A 84 6.81 6.32 5.83
C MET A 84 7.84 7.43 5.54
N PRO A 85 9.15 7.15 5.72
CA PRO A 85 10.19 8.12 5.39
C PRO A 85 10.03 8.64 3.97
N GLY A 86 9.92 9.96 3.81
CA GLY A 86 9.79 10.62 2.52
C GLY A 86 8.40 10.65 1.89
N ALA A 87 7.37 10.03 2.49
CA ALA A 87 6.03 9.93 1.90
C ALA A 87 5.42 11.30 1.52
N GLU A 88 5.43 12.26 2.44
CA GLU A 88 4.94 13.62 2.17
C GLU A 88 5.74 14.33 1.07
N ALA A 89 7.06 14.13 1.05
CA ALA A 89 7.92 14.72 0.04
C ALA A 89 7.69 14.11 -1.35
N ALA A 90 7.44 12.80 -1.41
CA ALA A 90 7.11 12.10 -2.66
C ALA A 90 5.78 12.58 -3.24
N VAL A 91 4.73 12.67 -2.43
CA VAL A 91 3.41 13.20 -2.82
C VAL A 91 3.55 14.64 -3.33
N ARG A 92 4.23 15.49 -2.57
CA ARG A 92 4.48 16.89 -2.97
C ARG A 92 5.27 16.99 -4.28
N ALA A 93 6.28 16.15 -4.49
CA ALA A 93 7.09 16.16 -5.70
C ALA A 93 6.28 15.86 -6.97
N VAL A 94 5.24 15.04 -6.87
CA VAL A 94 4.29 14.78 -7.97
C VAL A 94 3.45 16.03 -8.24
N HIS A 95 2.86 16.63 -7.20
CA HIS A 95 2.02 17.83 -7.33
C HIS A 95 2.80 19.04 -7.87
N GLU A 96 4.05 19.24 -7.44
CA GLU A 96 4.94 20.31 -7.93
C GLU A 96 5.19 20.22 -9.46
N ARG A 97 5.01 19.02 -10.04
CA ARG A 97 5.10 18.77 -11.48
C ARG A 97 3.74 18.83 -12.20
N GLY A 98 2.70 19.30 -11.51
CA GLY A 98 1.34 19.36 -12.05
C GLY A 98 0.70 17.98 -12.19
N GLY A 99 1.28 16.95 -11.56
CA GLY A 99 0.74 15.60 -11.52
C GLY A 99 -0.33 15.43 -10.43
N ARG A 100 -0.98 14.27 -10.46
CA ARG A 100 -1.96 13.83 -9.46
C ARG A 100 -1.48 12.55 -8.80
N VAL A 101 -1.91 12.34 -7.58
CA VAL A 101 -1.55 11.17 -6.75
C VAL A 101 -2.78 10.32 -6.50
N MET A 102 -2.69 9.03 -6.78
CA MET A 102 -3.70 8.06 -6.38
C MET A 102 -3.12 7.03 -5.41
N VAL A 103 -3.97 6.53 -4.52
CA VAL A 103 -3.66 5.36 -3.69
C VAL A 103 -4.42 4.15 -4.20
N VAL A 104 -3.71 3.04 -4.41
CA VAL A 104 -4.31 1.75 -4.83
C VAL A 104 -3.87 0.67 -3.85
N THR A 105 -4.79 0.21 -3.00
CA THR A 105 -4.46 -0.62 -1.84
C THR A 105 -5.39 -1.82 -1.64
N SER A 106 -4.88 -2.89 -1.01
CA SER A 106 -5.69 -4.03 -0.56
C SER A 106 -6.54 -3.70 0.68
N LYS A 107 -6.24 -2.61 1.37
CA LYS A 107 -7.05 -2.11 2.47
C LYS A 107 -8.38 -1.56 1.96
N ILE A 108 -9.49 -1.84 2.66
CA ILE A 108 -10.80 -1.27 2.27
C ILE A 108 -10.75 0.26 2.32
N GLY A 109 -11.35 0.91 1.31
CA GLY A 109 -11.22 2.36 1.09
C GLY A 109 -11.57 3.22 2.31
N ARG A 110 -12.63 2.87 3.08
CA ARG A 110 -12.99 3.62 4.30
C ARG A 110 -11.91 3.61 5.37
N LEU A 111 -11.15 2.52 5.53
CA LEU A 111 -10.05 2.43 6.50
C LEU A 111 -8.78 3.06 5.96
N ALA A 112 -8.51 2.92 4.66
CA ALA A 112 -7.42 3.62 3.99
C ALA A 112 -7.56 5.14 4.14
N LYS A 113 -8.79 5.66 3.90
CA LYS A 113 -9.09 7.09 4.08
C LYS A 113 -8.80 7.61 5.49
N LEU A 114 -9.09 6.83 6.53
CA LEU A 114 -8.79 7.23 7.90
C LEU A 114 -7.29 7.47 8.14
N HIS A 115 -6.41 6.66 7.53
CA HIS A 115 -4.96 6.88 7.61
C HIS A 115 -4.54 8.15 6.85
N LEU A 116 -5.05 8.33 5.64
CA LEU A 116 -4.74 9.49 4.81
C LEU A 116 -5.19 10.80 5.48
N ASP A 117 -6.39 10.80 6.06
CA ASP A 117 -6.92 11.96 6.81
C ASP A 117 -6.12 12.23 8.09
N HIS A 118 -5.73 11.17 8.82
CA HIS A 118 -4.94 11.29 10.05
C HIS A 118 -3.56 11.90 9.81
N LEU A 119 -2.93 11.57 8.68
CA LEU A 119 -1.59 12.02 8.32
C LEU A 119 -1.60 13.25 7.40
N ASP A 120 -2.77 13.80 7.06
CA ASP A 120 -2.93 14.95 6.16
C ASP A 120 -2.19 14.76 4.81
N LEU A 121 -2.21 13.54 4.29
CA LEU A 121 -1.60 13.24 2.99
C LEU A 121 -2.52 13.68 1.86
N ALA A 122 -2.04 14.60 1.03
CA ALA A 122 -2.78 15.19 -0.10
C ALA A 122 -2.91 14.20 -1.27
N ILE A 123 -3.89 13.29 -1.18
CA ILE A 123 -4.19 12.27 -2.20
C ILE A 123 -5.40 12.69 -3.01
N ASP A 124 -5.28 12.67 -4.34
CA ASP A 124 -6.36 13.07 -5.25
C ASP A 124 -7.40 11.97 -5.46
N GLU A 125 -6.97 10.70 -5.47
CA GLU A 125 -7.83 9.54 -5.72
C GLU A 125 -7.47 8.37 -4.83
N LEU A 126 -8.48 7.59 -4.42
CA LEU A 126 -8.31 6.40 -3.58
C LEU A 126 -9.11 5.23 -4.14
N ALA A 127 -8.43 4.14 -4.46
CA ALA A 127 -8.99 2.87 -4.86
C ALA A 127 -8.59 1.79 -3.83
N GLY A 128 -9.53 1.34 -3.03
CA GLY A 128 -9.32 0.36 -1.96
C GLY A 128 -10.00 -0.97 -2.23
N ASP A 129 -9.69 -1.97 -1.38
CA ASP A 129 -10.20 -3.36 -1.47
C ASP A 129 -9.74 -4.09 -2.75
N LEU A 130 -8.53 -3.76 -3.23
CA LEU A 130 -7.99 -4.25 -4.50
C LEU A 130 -6.69 -5.03 -4.28
N PHE A 131 -6.58 -6.21 -4.89
CA PHE A 131 -5.36 -7.02 -4.83
C PHE A 131 -4.99 -7.57 -6.21
N ALA A 132 -3.68 -7.67 -6.47
CA ALA A 132 -3.11 -8.24 -7.70
C ALA A 132 -3.75 -7.64 -8.97
N GLU A 133 -4.46 -8.43 -9.77
CA GLU A 133 -5.05 -8.04 -11.06
C GLU A 133 -6.07 -6.88 -10.93
N GLN A 134 -6.79 -6.80 -9.80
CA GLN A 134 -7.72 -5.71 -9.54
C GLN A 134 -6.99 -4.36 -9.40
N LYS A 135 -5.78 -4.34 -8.79
CA LYS A 135 -4.93 -3.14 -8.76
C LYS A 135 -4.57 -2.70 -10.18
N ALA A 136 -4.18 -3.63 -11.06
CA ALA A 136 -3.85 -3.32 -12.44
C ALA A 136 -5.03 -2.71 -13.21
N THR A 137 -6.23 -3.20 -12.98
CA THR A 137 -7.46 -2.64 -13.57
C THR A 137 -7.69 -1.21 -13.11
N ALA A 138 -7.63 -0.93 -11.81
CA ALA A 138 -7.78 0.40 -11.26
C ALA A 138 -6.70 1.37 -11.78
N LEU A 139 -5.44 0.94 -11.84
CA LEU A 139 -4.35 1.75 -12.40
C LEU A 139 -4.64 2.18 -13.85
N ARG A 140 -5.15 1.26 -14.70
CA ARG A 140 -5.54 1.58 -16.08
C ARG A 140 -6.74 2.52 -16.15
N GLU A 141 -7.79 2.24 -15.38
CA GLU A 141 -9.04 3.02 -15.40
C GLU A 141 -8.84 4.47 -14.96
N HIS A 142 -7.94 4.69 -14.01
CA HIS A 142 -7.58 6.03 -13.52
C HIS A 142 -6.44 6.68 -14.31
N GLY A 143 -5.90 6.01 -15.33
CA GLY A 143 -4.84 6.56 -16.18
C GLY A 143 -3.50 6.74 -15.46
N ALA A 144 -3.19 5.85 -14.51
CA ALA A 144 -1.89 5.86 -13.85
C ALA A 144 -0.76 5.69 -14.87
N THR A 145 0.28 6.50 -14.76
CA THR A 145 1.45 6.48 -15.64
C THR A 145 2.63 5.76 -15.00
N LEU A 146 2.52 5.48 -13.70
CA LEU A 146 3.56 4.83 -12.90
C LEU A 146 2.92 4.30 -11.60
N TYR A 147 3.43 3.20 -11.06
CA TYR A 147 3.00 2.67 -9.77
C TYR A 147 4.17 2.40 -8.83
N VAL A 148 4.03 2.84 -7.57
CA VAL A 148 5.04 2.72 -6.51
C VAL A 148 4.51 1.81 -5.41
N GLY A 149 5.29 0.80 -5.01
CA GLY A 149 4.89 -0.13 -3.96
C GLY A 149 6.06 -0.91 -3.36
N ASP A 150 5.83 -1.54 -2.22
CA ASP A 150 6.84 -2.25 -1.43
C ASP A 150 6.80 -3.78 -1.60
N HIS A 151 5.83 -4.27 -2.36
CA HIS A 151 5.59 -5.70 -2.50
C HIS A 151 5.73 -6.18 -3.95
N VAL A 152 6.17 -7.43 -4.16
CA VAL A 152 6.27 -8.04 -5.50
C VAL A 152 4.94 -8.06 -6.26
N ALA A 153 3.81 -8.10 -5.53
CA ALA A 153 2.47 -8.00 -6.13
C ALA A 153 2.21 -6.62 -6.75
N ASP A 154 2.82 -5.54 -6.25
CA ASP A 154 2.70 -4.20 -6.80
C ASP A 154 3.44 -4.10 -8.14
N MET A 155 4.63 -4.70 -8.21
CA MET A 155 5.39 -4.80 -9.47
C MET A 155 4.63 -5.63 -10.51
N ALA A 156 4.00 -6.72 -10.09
CA ALA A 156 3.14 -7.51 -10.95
C ALA A 156 1.92 -6.71 -11.44
N ALA A 157 1.31 -5.90 -10.56
CA ALA A 157 0.17 -5.04 -10.92
C ALA A 157 0.58 -3.93 -11.91
N ALA A 158 1.72 -3.26 -11.69
CA ALA A 158 2.27 -2.27 -12.62
C ALA A 158 2.50 -2.86 -14.01
N ARG A 159 3.19 -4.01 -14.06
CA ARG A 159 3.43 -4.74 -15.31
C ARG A 159 2.13 -5.13 -16.01
N ALA A 160 1.15 -5.66 -15.28
CA ALA A 160 -0.16 -6.02 -15.82
C ALA A 160 -0.96 -4.80 -16.30
N ALA A 161 -0.74 -3.63 -15.69
CA ALA A 161 -1.30 -2.37 -16.14
C ALA A 161 -0.58 -1.80 -17.38
N GLY A 162 0.60 -2.29 -17.72
CA GLY A 162 1.43 -1.79 -18.82
C GLY A 162 2.13 -0.47 -18.48
N ILE A 163 2.44 -0.25 -17.20
CA ILE A 163 3.13 0.94 -16.71
C ILE A 163 4.38 0.56 -15.91
N PRO A 164 5.39 1.44 -15.81
CA PRO A 164 6.55 1.25 -14.96
C PRO A 164 6.16 1.02 -13.49
N GLY A 165 6.84 0.05 -12.85
CA GLY A 165 6.76 -0.18 -11.41
C GLY A 165 8.02 0.32 -10.71
N VAL A 166 7.87 1.06 -9.62
CA VAL A 166 8.97 1.49 -8.75
C VAL A 166 8.82 0.79 -7.41
N GLY A 167 9.83 0.03 -7.03
CA GLY A 167 9.88 -0.62 -5.73
C GLY A 167 10.37 0.34 -4.64
N VAL A 168 9.84 0.21 -3.43
CA VAL A 168 10.44 0.81 -2.21
C VAL A 168 10.71 -0.31 -1.20
N ALA A 169 11.95 -0.41 -0.73
CA ALA A 169 12.40 -1.52 0.12
C ALA A 169 12.03 -1.32 1.60
N THR A 170 10.83 -0.80 1.86
CA THR A 170 10.32 -0.46 3.20
C THR A 170 9.35 -1.50 3.75
N GLY A 171 8.89 -2.41 2.91
CA GLY A 171 8.00 -3.52 3.26
C GLY A 171 8.73 -4.85 3.47
N PRO A 172 8.01 -5.97 3.31
CA PRO A 172 8.58 -7.30 3.55
C PRO A 172 9.52 -7.79 2.43
N CYS A 173 9.47 -7.16 1.24
CA CYS A 173 10.27 -7.59 0.10
C CYS A 173 11.61 -6.85 0.03
N SER A 174 12.69 -7.60 -0.21
CA SER A 174 14.03 -7.04 -0.41
C SER A 174 14.17 -6.36 -1.77
N VAL A 175 15.22 -5.52 -1.90
CA VAL A 175 15.61 -4.91 -3.18
C VAL A 175 15.75 -5.96 -4.30
N ALA A 176 16.36 -7.11 -3.99
CA ALA A 176 16.56 -8.19 -4.97
C ALA A 176 15.24 -8.81 -5.43
N GLU A 177 14.28 -9.00 -4.51
CA GLU A 177 12.95 -9.55 -4.83
C GLU A 177 12.13 -8.56 -5.67
N LEU A 178 12.12 -7.27 -5.30
CA LEU A 178 11.44 -6.23 -6.06
C LEU A 178 12.02 -6.09 -7.48
N SER A 179 13.35 -6.10 -7.61
CA SER A 179 14.02 -6.06 -8.92
C SER A 179 13.69 -7.30 -9.75
N ALA A 180 13.72 -8.49 -9.15
CA ALA A 180 13.36 -9.74 -9.84
C ALA A 180 11.87 -9.78 -10.26
N ALA A 181 10.99 -9.09 -9.52
CA ALA A 181 9.58 -8.95 -9.86
C ALA A 181 9.32 -7.94 -11.00
N GLY A 182 10.35 -7.22 -11.45
CA GLY A 182 10.29 -6.31 -12.59
C GLY A 182 10.13 -4.83 -12.21
N ALA A 183 10.62 -4.44 -11.02
CA ALA A 183 10.76 -3.01 -10.72
C ALA A 183 11.80 -2.37 -11.67
N GLU A 184 11.41 -1.28 -12.32
CA GLU A 184 12.31 -0.47 -13.17
C GLU A 184 13.37 0.27 -12.33
N LEU A 185 13.03 0.58 -11.11
CA LEU A 185 13.88 1.18 -10.10
C LEU A 185 13.44 0.69 -8.73
N VAL A 186 14.39 0.49 -7.83
CA VAL A 186 14.10 0.23 -6.41
C VAL A 186 14.79 1.30 -5.58
N LEU A 187 14.02 1.94 -4.70
CA LEU A 187 14.46 2.95 -3.74
C LEU A 187 14.58 2.30 -2.35
N ASP A 188 15.49 2.77 -1.53
CA ASP A 188 15.56 2.33 -0.13
C ASP A 188 14.34 2.82 0.66
N ASP A 189 13.91 4.06 0.42
CA ASP A 189 12.67 4.65 0.91
C ASP A 189 12.18 5.78 -0.01
N LEU A 190 11.02 6.37 0.30
CA LEU A 190 10.46 7.47 -0.48
C LEU A 190 11.20 8.80 -0.34
N GLY A 191 12.19 8.91 0.57
CA GLY A 191 13.07 10.09 0.64
C GLY A 191 13.91 10.27 -0.61
N GLU A 192 14.17 9.19 -1.35
CA GLU A 192 14.89 9.24 -2.63
C GLU A 192 14.00 9.64 -3.81
N PHE A 193 12.67 9.48 -3.68
CA PHE A 193 11.70 9.69 -4.77
C PHE A 193 11.78 11.10 -5.38
N PRO A 194 11.85 12.22 -4.62
CA PRO A 194 11.92 13.56 -5.21
C PRO A 194 13.11 13.78 -6.12
N ALA A 195 14.26 13.17 -5.81
CA ALA A 195 15.46 13.25 -6.65
C ALA A 195 15.41 12.33 -7.87
N ALA A 196 14.65 11.23 -7.77
CA ALA A 196 14.53 10.21 -8.82
C ALA A 196 13.33 10.46 -9.75
N VAL A 197 12.37 11.31 -9.36
CA VAL A 197 11.05 11.41 -10.00
C VAL A 197 11.14 11.79 -11.49
N ASP A 198 12.06 12.68 -11.89
CA ASP A 198 12.17 13.08 -13.30
C ASP A 198 12.71 11.92 -14.17
N ARG A 199 13.64 11.12 -13.64
CA ARG A 199 14.11 9.89 -14.27
C ARG A 199 12.98 8.86 -14.36
N ILE A 200 12.21 8.71 -13.29
CA ILE A 200 11.07 7.78 -13.21
C ILE A 200 9.99 8.16 -14.22
N ILE A 201 9.67 9.46 -14.34
CA ILE A 201 8.72 9.97 -15.33
C ILE A 201 9.26 9.73 -16.76
N GLY A 202 10.55 9.87 -16.98
CA GLY A 202 11.19 9.55 -18.25
C GLY A 202 10.93 8.11 -18.68
N LEU A 203 11.05 7.15 -17.78
CA LEU A 203 10.74 5.74 -18.05
C LEU A 203 9.28 5.53 -18.48
N ALA A 204 8.34 6.28 -17.89
CA ALA A 204 6.92 6.20 -18.23
C ALA A 204 6.57 6.79 -19.60
N LEU A 205 7.45 7.58 -20.21
CA LEU A 205 7.24 8.23 -21.50
C LEU A 205 7.89 7.48 -22.68
N GLU A 206 8.81 6.55 -22.39
CA GLU A 206 9.56 5.78 -23.39
C GLU A 206 8.92 4.40 -23.69
N GLY A 207 7.95 3.95 -22.89
CA GLY A 207 7.22 2.68 -23.03
C GLY A 207 5.83 2.88 -23.63
#